data_4293dd28bee1653d35fece74b8a8bbe2
#
_entry.id   4293dd28bee1653d35fece74b8a8bbe2
#
_cell.length_a   1.000
_cell.length_b   1.000
_cell.length_c   1.000
_cell.angle_alpha   90.00
_cell.angle_beta   90.00
_cell.angle_gamma   90.00
#
_symmetry.space_group_name_H-M   'P 1'
#
loop_
_entity.id
_entity.type
_entity.pdbx_description
1 polymer ?
#
loop_
_entity_poly.entity_id
_entity_poly.type
_entity_poly.pdbx_seq_one_letter_code
_entity_poly.pdbx_strand_id
1 'polypeptide(L)'
;MKDNMKILVGIDGSDHSTWALIEAINVAKKFSGHLRVITIYRQGKKVDTMKIQQKAKQLLDNEQVNCSLSAVLGSNPSRALVSMAEHENFDLIVVGSRGLGSAAAFLLGSISKQIVAKAPCDVLVVKK
;
A
#
# COMPACT_ATOMS: atom_id res chain seq x y z
N MET A 1 -11.85 -2.27 13.79
CA MET A 1 -11.94 -1.44 12.57
C MET A 1 -13.38 -1.06 12.32
N LYS A 2 -13.60 0.08 11.72
CA LYS A 2 -14.94 0.62 11.49
C LYS A 2 -15.41 0.37 10.06
N ASP A 3 -16.73 0.50 9.82
CA ASP A 3 -17.28 0.41 8.47
C ASP A 3 -16.94 1.66 7.66
N ASN A 4 -16.93 1.51 6.34
CA ASN A 4 -16.69 2.60 5.37
C ASN A 4 -15.34 3.28 5.56
N MET A 5 -14.34 2.53 6.01
CA MET A 5 -13.01 3.11 6.24
C MET A 5 -12.30 3.41 4.93
N LYS A 6 -11.44 4.41 4.98
CA LYS A 6 -10.53 4.74 3.88
C LYS A 6 -9.22 4.01 4.10
N ILE A 7 -8.85 3.18 3.14
CA ILE A 7 -7.69 2.29 3.24
C ILE A 7 -6.67 2.68 2.17
N LEU A 8 -5.43 2.84 2.61
CA LEU A 8 -4.31 3.15 1.72
C LEU A 8 -3.37 1.95 1.69
N VAL A 9 -3.02 1.46 0.51
CA VAL A 9 -2.03 0.41 0.37
C VAL A 9 -0.95 0.84 -0.60
N GLY A 10 0.30 0.69 -0.18
CA GLY A 10 1.46 0.95 -1.03
C GLY A 10 1.96 -0.33 -1.67
N ILE A 11 2.23 -0.28 -2.97
CA ILE A 11 2.76 -1.42 -3.73
C ILE A 11 4.03 -1.00 -4.46
N ASP A 12 4.99 -1.92 -4.53
CA ASP A 12 6.27 -1.68 -5.18
C ASP A 12 6.69 -2.82 -6.12
N GLY A 13 5.80 -3.77 -6.38
CA GLY A 13 6.08 -4.92 -7.22
C GLY A 13 6.68 -6.10 -6.48
N SER A 14 6.99 -5.96 -5.19
CA SER A 14 7.48 -7.09 -4.39
C SER A 14 6.34 -8.04 -4.03
N ASP A 15 6.70 -9.28 -3.67
CA ASP A 15 5.72 -10.26 -3.21
C ASP A 15 5.03 -9.78 -1.94
N HIS A 16 5.78 -9.17 -1.02
CA HIS A 16 5.22 -8.64 0.22
C HIS A 16 4.16 -7.56 -0.05
N SER A 17 4.39 -6.67 -1.02
CA SER A 17 3.40 -5.66 -1.37
C SER A 17 2.18 -6.28 -2.07
N THR A 18 2.37 -7.36 -2.82
CA THR A 18 1.24 -8.08 -3.41
C THR A 18 0.38 -8.72 -2.32
N TRP A 19 1.00 -9.32 -1.31
CA TRP A 19 0.26 -9.87 -0.17
C TRP A 19 -0.46 -8.77 0.61
N ALA A 20 0.18 -7.61 0.75
CA ALA A 20 -0.46 -6.45 1.38
C ALA A 20 -1.70 -6.01 0.61
N LEU A 21 -1.63 -5.98 -0.71
CA LEU A 21 -2.77 -5.64 -1.55
C LEU A 21 -3.91 -6.63 -1.37
N ILE A 22 -3.61 -7.93 -1.36
CA ILE A 22 -4.62 -8.97 -1.16
C ILE A 22 -5.32 -8.79 0.20
N GLU A 23 -4.55 -8.54 1.26
CA GLU A 23 -5.13 -8.30 2.58
C GLU A 23 -5.95 -7.01 2.63
N ALA A 24 -5.48 -5.95 1.96
CA ALA A 24 -6.23 -4.70 1.87
C ALA A 24 -7.57 -4.90 1.17
N ILE A 25 -7.60 -5.71 0.12
CA ILE A 25 -8.84 -6.07 -0.57
C ILE A 25 -9.79 -6.81 0.39
N ASN A 26 -9.27 -7.76 1.15
CA ASN A 26 -10.08 -8.51 2.11
C ASN A 26 -10.68 -7.60 3.18
N VAL A 27 -9.89 -6.68 3.71
CA VAL A 27 -10.36 -5.70 4.70
C VAL A 27 -11.43 -4.80 4.08
N ALA A 28 -11.18 -4.29 2.88
CA ALA A 28 -12.14 -3.42 2.20
C ALA A 28 -13.47 -4.13 1.96
N LYS A 29 -13.43 -5.39 1.58
CA LYS A 29 -14.65 -6.19 1.37
C LYS A 29 -15.41 -6.37 2.68
N LYS A 30 -14.71 -6.69 3.76
CA LYS A 30 -15.34 -6.99 5.05
C LYS A 30 -16.00 -5.75 5.67
N PHE A 31 -15.40 -4.59 5.52
CA PHE A 31 -15.86 -3.37 6.16
C PHE A 31 -16.47 -2.35 5.19
N SER A 32 -16.75 -2.75 3.95
CA SER A 32 -17.28 -1.86 2.91
C SER A 32 -16.42 -0.62 2.73
N GLY A 33 -15.12 -0.81 2.75
CA GLY A 33 -14.15 0.28 2.69
C GLY A 33 -13.87 0.77 1.28
N HIS A 34 -13.20 1.92 1.22
CA HIS A 34 -12.66 2.49 -0.01
C HIS A 34 -11.16 2.27 -0.03
N LEU A 35 -10.67 1.63 -1.07
CA LEU A 35 -9.27 1.26 -1.18
C LEU A 35 -8.56 2.15 -2.19
N ARG A 36 -7.47 2.78 -1.77
CA ARG A 36 -6.55 3.45 -2.69
C ARG A 36 -5.24 2.67 -2.76
N VAL A 37 -4.90 2.26 -3.97
CA VAL A 37 -3.66 1.54 -4.27
C VAL A 37 -2.68 2.51 -4.87
N ILE A 38 -1.54 2.70 -4.22
CA ILE A 38 -0.58 3.71 -4.63
C ILE A 38 0.81 3.11 -4.86
N THR A 39 1.45 3.56 -5.92
CA THR A 39 2.85 3.27 -6.20
C THR A 39 3.63 4.57 -6.18
N ILE A 40 4.67 4.64 -5.34
CA ILE A 40 5.58 5.78 -5.34
C ILE A 40 6.76 5.40 -6.22
N TYR A 41 7.03 6.19 -7.24
CA TYR A 41 8.09 5.87 -8.20
C TYR A 41 9.10 7.00 -8.31
N ARG A 42 10.32 6.64 -8.61
CA ARG A 42 11.40 7.61 -8.88
C ARG A 42 11.39 8.00 -10.34
N GLN A 43 11.93 9.16 -10.62
CA GLN A 43 12.10 9.63 -12.00
C GLN A 43 12.85 8.58 -12.82
N GLY A 44 12.39 8.32 -14.04
CA GLY A 44 12.97 7.31 -14.93
C GLY A 44 12.41 5.91 -14.75
N LYS A 45 11.54 5.69 -13.75
CA LYS A 45 10.96 4.36 -13.45
C LYS A 45 9.48 4.24 -13.80
N LYS A 46 8.98 5.13 -14.66
CA LYS A 46 7.55 5.16 -14.98
C LYS A 46 7.06 3.88 -15.67
N VAL A 47 7.88 3.29 -16.55
CA VAL A 47 7.49 2.07 -17.26
C VAL A 47 7.32 0.90 -16.30
N ASP A 48 8.26 0.74 -15.36
CA ASP A 48 8.16 -0.31 -14.35
C ASP A 48 6.94 -0.10 -13.47
N THR A 49 6.66 1.15 -13.13
CA THR A 49 5.50 1.55 -12.34
C THR A 49 4.20 1.17 -13.05
N MET A 50 4.12 1.38 -14.34
CA MET A 50 2.94 1.02 -15.13
C MET A 50 2.69 -0.50 -15.10
N LYS A 51 3.73 -1.30 -15.13
CA LYS A 51 3.61 -2.76 -15.01
C LYS A 51 3.09 -3.17 -13.63
N ILE A 52 3.58 -2.54 -12.59
CA ILE A 52 3.13 -2.78 -11.22
C ILE A 52 1.64 -2.45 -11.09
N GLN A 53 1.24 -1.29 -11.61
CA GLN A 53 -0.15 -0.84 -11.58
C GLN A 53 -1.06 -1.78 -12.38
N GLN A 54 -0.59 -2.27 -13.51
CA GLN A 54 -1.38 -3.17 -14.35
C GLN A 54 -1.64 -4.51 -13.64
N LYS A 55 -0.65 -5.06 -12.95
CA LYS A 55 -0.83 -6.27 -12.15
C LYS A 55 -1.82 -6.06 -11.01
N ALA A 56 -1.74 -4.92 -10.34
CA ALA A 56 -2.68 -4.57 -9.28
C ALA A 56 -4.10 -4.47 -9.84
N LYS A 57 -4.25 -3.84 -11.00
CA LYS A 57 -5.55 -3.73 -11.65
C LYS A 57 -6.15 -5.09 -11.96
N GLN A 58 -5.34 -6.03 -12.43
CA GLN A 58 -5.81 -7.40 -12.70
C GLN A 58 -6.35 -8.08 -11.44
N LEU A 59 -5.69 -7.88 -10.30
CA LEU A 59 -6.19 -8.41 -9.04
C LEU A 59 -7.51 -7.76 -8.62
N LEU A 60 -7.65 -6.47 -8.86
CA LEU A 60 -8.82 -5.71 -8.45
C LEU A 60 -10.02 -5.93 -9.39
N ASP A 61 -9.79 -6.20 -10.66
CA ASP A 61 -10.86 -6.32 -11.65
C ASP A 61 -11.84 -7.46 -11.33
N ASN A 62 -11.40 -8.49 -10.62
CA ASN A 62 -12.24 -9.62 -10.24
C ASN A 62 -12.89 -9.43 -8.86
N GLU A 63 -12.66 -8.27 -8.24
CA GLU A 63 -13.16 -8.00 -6.90
C GLU A 63 -14.17 -6.85 -6.92
N GLN A 64 -15.20 -6.99 -6.09
CA GLN A 64 -16.23 -5.94 -5.97
C GLN A 64 -15.86 -5.01 -4.82
N VAL A 65 -14.90 -4.14 -5.07
CA VAL A 65 -14.35 -3.22 -4.07
C VAL A 65 -14.25 -1.84 -4.69
N ASN A 66 -14.69 -0.83 -3.95
CA ASN A 66 -14.44 0.55 -4.33
C ASN A 66 -12.94 0.81 -4.22
N CYS A 67 -12.30 1.07 -5.34
CA CYS A 67 -10.86 1.25 -5.35
C CYS A 67 -10.43 2.27 -6.41
N SER A 68 -9.27 2.84 -6.19
CA SER A 68 -8.58 3.67 -7.18
C SER A 68 -7.11 3.32 -7.15
N LEU A 69 -6.47 3.48 -8.30
CA LEU A 69 -5.03 3.26 -8.46
C LEU A 69 -4.38 4.58 -8.81
N SER A 70 -3.25 4.88 -8.19
CA SER A 70 -2.49 6.09 -8.47
C SER A 70 -1.01 5.77 -8.44
N ALA A 71 -0.26 6.49 -9.25
CA ALA A 71 1.19 6.46 -9.25
C ALA A 71 1.70 7.87 -8.99
N VAL A 72 2.61 8.02 -8.05
CA VAL A 72 3.08 9.32 -7.60
C VAL A 72 4.60 9.35 -7.68
N LEU A 73 5.13 10.40 -8.29
CA LEU A 73 6.57 10.62 -8.33
C LEU A 73 7.08 11.03 -6.95
N GLY A 74 8.09 10.34 -6.45
CA GLY A 74 8.68 10.66 -5.15
C GLY A 74 9.90 9.82 -4.86
N SER A 75 10.73 10.29 -3.94
CA SER A 75 11.98 9.61 -3.57
C SER A 75 11.88 8.91 -2.21
N ASN A 76 10.85 9.19 -1.44
CA ASN A 76 10.69 8.63 -0.09
C ASN A 76 9.27 8.05 0.06
N PRO A 77 9.10 6.74 -0.19
CA PRO A 77 7.76 6.13 -0.14
C PRO A 77 7.08 6.23 1.22
N SER A 78 7.80 6.05 2.31
CA SER A 78 7.20 6.11 3.64
C SER A 78 6.66 7.50 3.95
N ARG A 79 7.42 8.54 3.63
CA ARG A 79 6.98 9.92 3.84
C ARG A 79 5.75 10.23 2.98
N ALA A 80 5.76 9.80 1.73
CA ALA A 80 4.65 10.05 0.82
C ALA A 80 3.36 9.39 1.32
N LEU A 81 3.44 8.15 1.77
CA LEU A 81 2.28 7.43 2.27
C LEU A 81 1.75 8.03 3.57
N VAL A 82 2.63 8.37 4.50
CA VAL A 82 2.25 9.00 5.77
C VAL A 82 1.60 10.36 5.52
N SER A 83 2.19 11.17 4.66
CA SER A 83 1.65 12.49 4.30
C SER A 83 0.27 12.38 3.66
N MET A 84 0.10 11.44 2.76
CA MET A 84 -1.19 11.20 2.10
C MET A 84 -2.24 10.76 3.12
N ALA A 85 -1.89 9.85 4.02
CA ALA A 85 -2.80 9.38 5.06
C ALA A 85 -3.26 10.54 5.97
N GLU A 86 -2.35 11.44 6.28
CA GLU A 86 -2.65 12.60 7.13
C GLU A 86 -3.55 13.60 6.40
N HIS A 87 -3.15 14.02 5.19
CA HIS A 87 -3.86 15.08 4.47
C HIS A 87 -5.23 14.64 3.94
N GLU A 88 -5.39 13.37 3.64
CA GLU A 88 -6.64 12.85 3.09
C GLU A 88 -7.42 11.99 4.09
N ASN A 89 -7.01 11.99 5.35
CA ASN A 89 -7.73 11.33 6.46
C ASN A 89 -7.99 9.85 6.22
N PHE A 90 -6.96 9.11 5.84
CA PHE A 90 -7.08 7.66 5.75
C PHE A 90 -7.19 7.04 7.14
N ASP A 91 -7.94 5.96 7.23
CA ASP A 91 -8.19 5.24 8.49
C ASP A 91 -7.21 4.10 8.72
N LEU A 92 -6.64 3.57 7.66
CA LEU A 92 -5.74 2.42 7.70
C LEU A 92 -4.72 2.51 6.58
N ILE A 93 -3.47 2.23 6.91
CA ILE A 93 -2.42 1.99 5.92
C ILE A 93 -2.08 0.51 5.97
N VAL A 94 -2.03 -0.15 4.81
CA VAL A 94 -1.63 -1.56 4.69
C VAL A 94 -0.33 -1.62 3.92
N VAL A 95 0.68 -2.25 4.47
CA VAL A 95 1.99 -2.40 3.84
C VAL A 95 2.53 -3.80 4.06
N GLY A 96 3.39 -4.25 3.15
CA GLY A 96 4.16 -5.47 3.36
C GLY A 96 5.25 -5.24 4.40
N SER A 97 5.63 -6.30 5.09
CA SER A 97 6.68 -6.21 6.09
C SER A 97 8.04 -5.87 5.50
N ARG A 98 8.25 -6.19 4.22
CA ARG A 98 9.47 -5.89 3.48
C ARG A 98 9.10 -5.50 2.05
N GLY A 99 10.02 -4.80 1.36
CA GLY A 99 9.88 -4.48 -0.04
C GLY A 99 11.02 -5.06 -0.87
N LEU A 100 11.22 -4.51 -2.05
CA LEU A 100 12.33 -4.88 -2.92
C LEU A 100 13.66 -4.61 -2.22
N GLY A 101 14.60 -5.54 -2.33
CA GLY A 101 15.93 -5.38 -1.77
C GLY A 101 16.04 -5.67 -0.29
N SER A 102 14.97 -6.01 0.39
CA SER A 102 15.02 -6.41 1.79
C SER A 102 15.62 -7.80 1.93
N ALA A 103 16.66 -7.93 2.75
CA ALA A 103 17.37 -9.18 2.91
C ALA A 103 17.08 -9.92 4.22
N ALA A 104 16.69 -9.21 5.28
CA ALA A 104 16.54 -9.80 6.60
C ALA A 104 15.15 -10.42 6.78
N ALA A 105 15.12 -11.71 7.15
CA ALA A 105 13.88 -12.48 7.25
C ALA A 105 13.01 -12.08 8.46
N PHE A 106 13.63 -11.59 9.52
CA PHE A 106 12.95 -11.33 10.80
C PHE A 106 12.61 -9.87 11.03
N LEU A 107 13.19 -8.95 10.26
CA LEU A 107 13.06 -7.53 10.51
C LEU A 107 12.07 -6.91 9.56
N LEU A 108 11.37 -5.89 10.03
CA LEU A 108 10.59 -5.03 9.16
C LEU A 108 11.53 -4.27 8.23
N GLY A 109 11.11 -4.05 7.00
CA GLY A 109 11.84 -3.19 6.08
C GLY A 109 11.83 -1.75 6.55
N SER A 110 12.74 -0.94 6.02
CA SER A 110 12.86 0.46 6.44
C SER A 110 11.59 1.26 6.21
N ILE A 111 10.88 1.00 5.10
CA ILE A 111 9.64 1.71 4.77
C ILE A 111 8.55 1.36 5.78
N SER A 112 8.34 0.07 6.05
CA SER A 112 7.30 -0.35 7.00
C SER A 112 7.58 0.13 8.42
N LYS A 113 8.85 0.13 8.86
CA LYS A 113 9.24 0.69 10.16
C LYS A 113 8.88 2.16 10.28
N GLN A 114 9.19 2.94 9.26
CA GLN A 114 8.91 4.38 9.28
C GLN A 114 7.42 4.67 9.26
N ILE A 115 6.66 3.89 8.50
CA ILE A 115 5.21 4.05 8.47
C ILE A 115 4.60 3.72 9.83
N VAL A 116 4.99 2.62 10.44
CA VAL A 116 4.49 2.25 11.78
C VAL A 116 4.80 3.34 12.80
N ALA A 117 6.00 3.92 12.72
CA ALA A 117 6.42 4.94 13.68
C ALA A 117 5.70 6.29 13.48
N LYS A 118 5.30 6.64 12.25
CA LYS A 118 4.87 8.00 11.93
C LYS A 118 3.44 8.12 11.41
N ALA A 119 2.76 7.02 11.14
CA ALA A 119 1.41 7.08 10.60
C ALA A 119 0.43 7.75 11.55
N PRO A 120 -0.50 8.57 11.03
CA PRO A 120 -1.52 9.21 11.85
C PRO A 120 -2.71 8.29 12.12
N CYS A 121 -2.68 7.05 11.64
CA CYS A 121 -3.78 6.10 11.71
C CYS A 121 -3.24 4.70 11.97
N ASP A 122 -4.14 3.72 12.02
CA ASP A 122 -3.77 2.32 12.17
C ASP A 122 -2.93 1.84 10.99
N VAL A 123 -2.03 0.91 11.25
CA VAL A 123 -1.17 0.31 10.23
C VAL A 123 -1.26 -1.21 10.34
N LEU A 124 -1.59 -1.83 9.23
CA LEU A 124 -1.55 -3.30 9.11
C LEU A 124 -0.31 -3.68 8.33
N VAL A 125 0.59 -4.40 8.98
CA VAL A 125 1.81 -4.90 8.35
C VAL A 125 1.61 -6.37 8.00
N VAL A 126 1.68 -6.66 6.71
CA VAL A 126 1.40 -8.01 6.21
C VAL A 126 2.71 -8.79 6.10
N LYS A 127 2.76 -9.91 6.78
CA LYS A 127 3.90 -10.84 6.77
C LYS A 127 3.45 -12.17 6.22
N LYS A 128 4.43 -12.92 5.71
CA LYS A 128 4.10 -14.25 5.27
C LYS A 128 5.20 -15.24 5.59
#